data_b6b4e34569c71295e4df2434dbe57e09
#
_entry.id   b6b4e34569c71295e4df2434dbe57e09
#
_cell.length_a   1.000
_cell.length_b   1.000
_cell.length_c   1.000
_cell.angle_alpha   90.00
_cell.angle_beta   90.00
_cell.angle_gamma   90.00
#
_symmetry.space_group_name_H-M   'P 1'
#
loop_
_entity.id
_entity.type
_entity.pdbx_description
1 polymer ?
#
loop_
_entity_poly.entity_id
_entity_poly.type
_entity_poly.pdbx_seq_one_letter_code
_entity_poly.pdbx_strand_id
1 'polypeptide(L)'
;MDRQRLLVWLLRLAGAVEVFAFIAVVMPRSWMEVSHAWLGMGEFPGGPLLMFMIRQASYTYGIHGLSLWILAANVERFRPLIIFNGVAFLVAAPVFFLIDLTSGMPFWWAVSDPMSCGLFGAALLWLSRSNDSQVSHKSSEERFDVPNA
;
A
#
# COMPACT_ATOMS: atom_id res chain seq x y z
N MET A 1 -11.06 18.13 -5.26
CA MET A 1 -11.22 16.67 -5.52
C MET A 1 -11.72 16.05 -4.23
N ASP A 2 -12.79 15.27 -4.27
CA ASP A 2 -13.38 14.65 -3.10
C ASP A 2 -12.41 13.60 -2.50
N ARG A 3 -12.30 13.56 -1.16
CA ARG A 3 -11.40 12.62 -0.45
C ARG A 3 -11.64 11.17 -0.85
N GLN A 4 -12.89 10.80 -1.05
CA GLN A 4 -13.26 9.46 -1.45
C GLN A 4 -12.71 9.10 -2.84
N ARG A 5 -12.78 10.03 -3.79
CA ARG A 5 -12.20 9.83 -5.12
C ARG A 5 -10.68 9.69 -5.06
N LEU A 6 -10.02 10.51 -4.22
CA LEU A 6 -8.58 10.40 -3.98
C LEU A 6 -8.20 9.04 -3.42
N LEU A 7 -8.96 8.55 -2.43
CA LEU A 7 -8.73 7.23 -1.83
C LEU A 7 -8.88 6.11 -2.87
N VAL A 8 -9.93 6.17 -3.70
CA VAL A 8 -10.12 5.19 -4.79
C VAL A 8 -8.95 5.21 -5.77
N TRP A 9 -8.49 6.41 -6.18
CA TRP A 9 -7.36 6.54 -7.08
C TRP A 9 -6.06 6.03 -6.46
N LEU A 10 -5.81 6.35 -5.18
CA LEU A 10 -4.63 5.87 -4.46
C LEU A 10 -4.60 4.35 -4.39
N LEU A 11 -5.72 3.71 -4.01
CA LEU A 11 -5.83 2.25 -3.94
C LEU A 11 -5.66 1.60 -5.32
N ARG A 12 -6.24 2.19 -6.37
CA ARG A 12 -6.11 1.67 -7.74
C ARG A 12 -4.68 1.77 -8.25
N LEU A 13 -4.01 2.90 -8.01
CA LEU A 13 -2.64 3.11 -8.45
C LEU A 13 -1.68 2.17 -7.69
N ALA A 14 -1.78 2.11 -6.36
CA ALA A 14 -0.98 1.19 -5.57
C ALA A 14 -1.22 -0.27 -5.99
N GLY A 15 -2.49 -0.66 -6.14
CA GLY A 15 -2.85 -1.99 -6.63
C GLY A 15 -2.26 -2.29 -8.01
N ALA A 16 -2.26 -1.32 -8.93
CA ALA A 16 -1.64 -1.49 -10.25
C ALA A 16 -0.14 -1.73 -10.14
N VAL A 17 0.56 -0.93 -9.33
CA VAL A 17 2.02 -1.10 -9.10
C VAL A 17 2.31 -2.49 -8.54
N GLU A 18 1.56 -2.95 -7.54
CA GLU A 18 1.78 -4.25 -6.93
C GLU A 18 1.41 -5.43 -7.85
N VAL A 19 0.38 -5.30 -8.69
CA VAL A 19 0.03 -6.32 -9.69
C VAL A 19 1.16 -6.55 -10.68
N PHE A 20 1.97 -5.52 -11.00
CA PHE A 20 3.17 -5.70 -11.81
C PHE A 20 4.19 -6.68 -11.20
N ALA A 21 4.16 -6.92 -9.89
CA ALA A 21 5.02 -7.92 -9.27
C ALA A 21 4.78 -9.34 -9.83
N PHE A 22 3.60 -9.65 -10.37
CA PHE A 22 3.36 -10.93 -11.04
C PHE A 22 4.33 -11.21 -12.18
N ILE A 23 4.88 -10.18 -12.83
CA ILE A 23 5.88 -10.35 -13.90
C ILE A 23 7.11 -11.11 -13.36
N ALA A 24 7.55 -10.80 -12.15
CA ALA A 24 8.73 -11.45 -11.56
C ALA A 24 8.50 -12.93 -11.22
N VAL A 25 7.24 -13.39 -11.11
CA VAL A 25 6.93 -14.81 -10.89
C VAL A 25 7.42 -15.68 -12.06
N VAL A 26 7.28 -15.16 -13.28
CA VAL A 26 7.63 -15.87 -14.53
C VAL A 26 8.90 -15.33 -15.18
N MET A 27 9.50 -14.28 -14.62
CA MET A 27 10.67 -13.60 -15.17
C MET A 27 11.87 -14.55 -15.24
N PRO A 28 12.58 -14.63 -16.37
CA PRO A 28 13.83 -15.37 -16.47
C PRO A 28 14.90 -14.80 -15.54
N ARG A 29 15.73 -15.67 -14.98
CA ARG A 29 16.83 -15.26 -14.09
C ARG A 29 17.73 -14.21 -14.71
N SER A 30 18.08 -14.35 -15.99
CA SER A 30 18.93 -13.39 -16.70
C SER A 30 18.38 -11.96 -16.70
N TRP A 31 17.06 -11.79 -16.74
CA TRP A 31 16.44 -10.47 -16.65
C TRP A 31 16.51 -9.89 -15.24
N MET A 32 16.39 -10.74 -14.21
CA MET A 32 16.58 -10.34 -12.81
C MET A 32 18.03 -9.89 -12.57
N GLU A 33 19.01 -10.61 -13.13
CA GLU A 33 20.43 -10.26 -13.04
C GLU A 33 20.71 -8.88 -13.66
N VAL A 34 20.16 -8.62 -14.84
CA VAL A 34 20.31 -7.32 -15.53
C VAL A 34 19.67 -6.19 -14.72
N SER A 35 18.43 -6.37 -14.24
CA SER A 35 17.74 -5.34 -13.47
C SER A 35 18.42 -5.07 -12.13
N HIS A 36 18.94 -6.10 -11.47
CA HIS A 36 19.67 -5.98 -10.20
C HIS A 36 20.98 -5.19 -10.39
N ALA A 37 21.73 -5.50 -11.45
CA ALA A 37 22.93 -4.75 -11.79
C ALA A 37 22.64 -3.29 -12.16
N TRP A 38 21.55 -3.06 -12.90
CA TRP A 38 21.13 -1.70 -13.27
C TRP A 38 20.75 -0.85 -12.06
N LEU A 39 20.18 -1.46 -11.01
CA LEU A 39 19.86 -0.80 -9.74
C LEU A 39 21.11 -0.57 -8.85
N GLY A 40 22.30 -0.96 -9.29
CA GLY A 40 23.54 -0.78 -8.54
C GLY A 40 23.68 -1.70 -7.32
N MET A 41 22.94 -2.82 -7.30
CA MET A 41 22.97 -3.79 -6.20
C MET A 41 24.12 -4.81 -6.31
N GLY A 42 25.00 -4.69 -7.30
CA GLY A 42 26.13 -5.60 -7.52
C GLY A 42 25.73 -6.88 -8.24
N GLU A 43 26.45 -7.99 -7.94
CA GLU A 43 26.13 -9.28 -8.53
C GLU A 43 24.84 -9.87 -7.95
N PHE A 44 24.02 -10.44 -8.83
CA PHE A 44 22.78 -11.09 -8.40
C PHE A 44 23.09 -12.35 -7.60
N PRO A 45 22.65 -12.47 -6.33
CA PRO A 45 22.98 -13.61 -5.50
C PRO A 45 22.52 -14.93 -6.11
N GLY A 46 23.33 -15.96 -5.96
CA GLY A 46 23.03 -17.28 -6.48
C GLY A 46 22.11 -18.10 -5.58
N GLY A 47 21.54 -19.16 -6.15
CA GLY A 47 20.89 -20.23 -5.42
C GLY A 47 19.38 -20.33 -5.64
N PRO A 48 18.85 -21.57 -5.50
CA PRO A 48 17.41 -21.86 -5.72
C PRO A 48 16.52 -21.21 -4.67
N LEU A 49 17.00 -21.02 -3.42
CA LEU A 49 16.24 -20.42 -2.35
C LEU A 49 15.86 -18.96 -2.65
N LEU A 50 16.83 -18.16 -3.18
CA LEU A 50 16.54 -16.77 -3.52
C LEU A 50 15.49 -16.68 -4.62
N MET A 51 15.59 -17.49 -5.68
CA MET A 51 14.61 -17.51 -6.76
C MET A 51 13.21 -17.90 -6.26
N PHE A 52 13.16 -18.86 -5.34
CA PHE A 52 11.92 -19.26 -4.68
C PHE A 52 11.31 -18.08 -3.88
N MET A 53 12.10 -17.42 -3.03
CA MET A 53 11.64 -16.29 -2.22
C MET A 53 11.16 -15.12 -3.09
N ILE A 54 11.90 -14.75 -4.14
CA ILE A 54 11.50 -13.67 -5.05
C ILE A 54 10.14 -14.00 -5.69
N ARG A 55 9.97 -15.20 -6.23
CA ARG A 55 8.72 -15.59 -6.89
C ARG A 55 7.54 -15.64 -5.94
N GLN A 56 7.73 -16.19 -4.72
CA GLN A 56 6.67 -16.20 -3.71
C GLN A 56 6.30 -14.79 -3.24
N ALA A 57 7.29 -13.95 -2.92
CA ALA A 57 7.03 -12.57 -2.53
C ALA A 57 6.30 -11.82 -3.64
N SER A 58 6.77 -11.95 -4.89
CA SER A 58 6.15 -11.31 -6.05
C SER A 58 4.69 -11.77 -6.27
N TYR A 59 4.41 -13.05 -6.09
CA TYR A 59 3.04 -13.56 -6.14
C TYR A 59 2.18 -12.95 -5.03
N THR A 60 2.69 -12.88 -3.81
CA THR A 60 1.99 -12.30 -2.66
C THR A 60 1.68 -10.82 -2.87
N TYR A 61 2.66 -10.04 -3.36
CA TYR A 61 2.42 -8.64 -3.74
C TYR A 61 1.37 -8.51 -4.83
N GLY A 62 1.41 -9.35 -5.86
CA GLY A 62 0.41 -9.32 -6.92
C GLY A 62 -1.01 -9.58 -6.41
N ILE A 63 -1.18 -10.56 -5.52
CA ILE A 63 -2.48 -10.84 -4.86
C ILE A 63 -2.90 -9.67 -3.97
N HIS A 64 -1.97 -9.07 -3.21
CA HIS A 64 -2.27 -7.89 -2.40
C HIS A 64 -2.73 -6.73 -3.29
N GLY A 65 -2.08 -6.49 -4.43
CA GLY A 65 -2.50 -5.48 -5.40
C GLY A 65 -3.93 -5.70 -5.92
N LEU A 66 -4.31 -6.94 -6.22
CA LEU A 66 -5.71 -7.26 -6.57
C LEU A 66 -6.67 -6.97 -5.41
N SER A 67 -6.25 -7.25 -4.16
CA SER A 67 -7.08 -6.93 -2.99
C SER A 67 -7.31 -5.42 -2.84
N LEU A 68 -6.31 -4.59 -3.13
CA LEU A 68 -6.46 -3.13 -3.14
C LEU A 68 -7.49 -2.67 -4.19
N TRP A 69 -7.58 -3.31 -5.34
CA TRP A 69 -8.63 -3.02 -6.32
C TRP A 69 -10.02 -3.40 -5.84
N ILE A 70 -10.15 -4.52 -5.12
CA ILE A 70 -11.41 -4.91 -4.47
C ILE A 70 -11.82 -3.86 -3.43
N LEU A 71 -10.89 -3.40 -2.59
CA LEU A 71 -11.14 -2.34 -1.62
C LEU A 71 -11.58 -1.03 -2.31
N ALA A 72 -10.94 -0.70 -3.44
CA ALA A 72 -11.27 0.48 -4.23
C ALA A 72 -12.65 0.42 -4.90
N ALA A 73 -13.23 -0.76 -5.08
CA ALA A 73 -14.56 -0.92 -5.66
C ALA A 73 -15.69 -0.39 -4.74
N ASN A 74 -15.50 -0.49 -3.42
CA ASN A 74 -16.46 0.06 -2.45
C ASN A 74 -15.74 0.44 -1.15
N VAL A 75 -15.17 1.64 -1.13
CA VAL A 75 -14.34 2.13 -0.02
C VAL A 75 -15.14 2.32 1.28
N GLU A 76 -16.44 2.58 1.21
CA GLU A 76 -17.29 2.72 2.40
C GLU A 76 -17.49 1.36 3.09
N ARG A 77 -17.86 0.35 2.32
CA ARG A 77 -18.04 -1.01 2.81
C ARG A 77 -16.75 -1.59 3.39
N PHE A 78 -15.62 -1.33 2.73
CA PHE A 78 -14.32 -1.90 3.10
C PHE A 78 -13.47 -0.97 3.97
N ARG A 79 -14.04 0.14 4.47
CA ARG A 79 -13.33 1.12 5.30
C ARG A 79 -12.53 0.51 6.46
N PRO A 80 -13.05 -0.45 7.25
CA PRO A 80 -12.26 -1.06 8.32
C PRO A 80 -10.99 -1.77 7.81
N LEU A 81 -11.06 -2.44 6.65
CA LEU A 81 -9.92 -3.10 6.03
C LEU A 81 -8.92 -2.08 5.47
N ILE A 82 -9.40 -0.96 4.93
CA ILE A 82 -8.53 0.14 4.47
C ILE A 82 -7.76 0.74 5.65
N ILE A 83 -8.44 0.97 6.77
CA ILE A 83 -7.81 1.47 8.00
C ILE A 83 -6.78 0.45 8.52
N PHE A 84 -7.12 -0.83 8.56
CA PHE A 84 -6.19 -1.89 8.94
C PHE A 84 -4.94 -1.89 8.06
N ASN A 85 -5.09 -1.82 6.74
CA ASN A 85 -3.96 -1.70 5.82
C ASN A 85 -3.12 -0.44 6.12
N GLY A 86 -3.76 0.70 6.35
CA GLY A 86 -3.06 1.95 6.70
C GLY A 86 -2.20 1.80 7.95
N VAL A 87 -2.74 1.18 9.01
CA VAL A 87 -1.99 0.90 10.24
C VAL A 87 -0.86 -0.11 9.98
N ALA A 88 -1.14 -1.18 9.24
CA ALA A 88 -0.16 -2.20 8.92
C ALA A 88 1.05 -1.62 8.16
N PHE A 89 0.82 -0.76 7.17
CA PHE A 89 1.89 -0.07 6.44
C PHE A 89 2.69 0.91 7.32
N LEU A 90 2.03 1.62 8.26
CA LEU A 90 2.74 2.49 9.20
C LEU A 90 3.63 1.68 10.15
N VAL A 91 3.16 0.52 10.60
CA VAL A 91 3.95 -0.37 11.45
C VAL A 91 5.08 -1.04 10.66
N ALA A 92 4.82 -1.38 9.38
CA ALA A 92 5.82 -1.97 8.50
C ALA A 92 7.01 -1.03 8.23
N ALA A 93 6.78 0.29 8.16
CA ALA A 93 7.83 1.24 7.85
C ALA A 93 9.07 1.14 8.78
N PRO A 94 8.98 1.22 10.11
CA PRO A 94 10.14 1.05 10.98
C PRO A 94 10.71 -0.37 10.95
N VAL A 95 9.89 -1.38 10.72
CA VAL A 95 10.34 -2.78 10.61
C VAL A 95 11.19 -2.96 9.36
N PHE A 96 10.73 -2.47 8.21
CA PHE A 96 11.47 -2.57 6.95
C PHE A 96 12.76 -1.76 7.00
N PHE A 97 12.75 -0.56 7.60
CA PHE A 97 13.96 0.22 7.82
C PHE A 97 15.04 -0.58 8.57
N LEU A 98 14.66 -1.27 9.65
CA LEU A 98 15.59 -2.10 10.41
C LEU A 98 16.07 -3.32 9.62
N ILE A 99 15.18 -3.97 8.87
CA ILE A 99 15.53 -5.11 8.01
C ILE A 99 16.52 -4.67 6.94
N ASP A 100 16.28 -3.57 6.25
CA ASP A 100 17.14 -3.07 5.18
C ASP A 100 18.53 -2.71 5.69
N LEU A 101 18.60 -1.98 6.82
CA LEU A 101 19.89 -1.62 7.45
C LEU A 101 20.69 -2.87 7.87
N THR A 102 20.02 -3.83 8.49
CA THR A 102 20.69 -5.05 8.98
C THR A 102 21.06 -6.02 7.87
N SER A 103 20.35 -5.94 6.73
CA SER A 103 20.63 -6.74 5.54
C SER A 103 21.71 -6.14 4.63
N GLY A 104 22.24 -4.95 4.98
CA GLY A 104 23.28 -4.29 4.19
C GLY A 104 22.77 -3.73 2.85
N MET A 105 21.49 -3.37 2.78
CA MET A 105 20.91 -2.74 1.59
C MET A 105 21.53 -1.36 1.35
N PRO A 106 21.64 -0.90 0.08
CA PRO A 106 22.11 0.45 -0.22
C PRO A 106 21.27 1.49 0.56
N PHE A 107 21.93 2.53 1.08
CA PHE A 107 21.27 3.54 1.94
C PHE A 107 20.03 4.18 1.29
N TRP A 108 20.09 4.44 -0.02
CA TRP A 108 18.93 5.00 -0.74
C TRP A 108 17.72 4.06 -0.72
N TRP A 109 17.95 2.73 -0.76
CA TRP A 109 16.90 1.73 -0.65
C TRP A 109 16.33 1.70 0.77
N ALA A 110 17.21 1.56 1.76
CA ALA A 110 16.84 1.51 3.18
C ALA A 110 16.03 2.74 3.64
N VAL A 111 16.12 3.87 2.95
CA VAL A 111 15.31 5.06 3.21
C VAL A 111 14.03 5.08 2.39
N SER A 112 14.10 4.79 1.07
CA SER A 112 12.96 4.96 0.17
C SER A 112 11.86 3.93 0.41
N ASP A 113 12.20 2.69 0.72
CA ASP A 113 11.24 1.62 0.94
C ASP A 113 10.34 1.89 2.18
N PRO A 114 10.89 2.06 3.39
CA PRO A 114 10.07 2.36 4.56
C PRO A 114 9.36 3.72 4.46
N MET A 115 9.94 4.72 3.79
CA MET A 115 9.28 5.99 3.57
C MET A 115 8.04 5.85 2.69
N SER A 116 8.11 5.03 1.63
CA SER A 116 6.97 4.74 0.77
C SER A 116 5.84 4.05 1.54
N CYS A 117 6.17 3.07 2.37
CA CYS A 117 5.22 2.39 3.27
C CYS A 117 4.56 3.38 4.24
N GLY A 118 5.36 4.20 4.92
CA GLY A 118 4.86 5.19 5.87
C GLY A 118 3.93 6.23 5.24
N LEU A 119 4.33 6.78 4.09
CA LEU A 119 3.50 7.74 3.34
C LEU A 119 2.20 7.11 2.84
N PHE A 120 2.26 5.90 2.31
CA PHE A 120 1.07 5.18 1.85
C PHE A 120 0.12 4.90 3.01
N GLY A 121 0.63 4.36 4.14
CA GLY A 121 -0.16 4.10 5.33
C GLY A 121 -0.80 5.38 5.90
N ALA A 122 -0.04 6.47 6.01
CA ALA A 122 -0.56 7.75 6.46
C ALA A 122 -1.64 8.32 5.53
N ALA A 123 -1.44 8.21 4.21
CA ALA A 123 -2.43 8.64 3.21
C ALA A 123 -3.73 7.83 3.31
N LEU A 124 -3.65 6.50 3.47
CA LEU A 124 -4.83 5.65 3.67
C LEU A 124 -5.62 6.08 4.91
N LEU A 125 -4.94 6.29 6.04
CA LEU A 125 -5.60 6.69 7.29
C LEU A 125 -6.19 8.10 7.19
N TRP A 126 -5.48 9.03 6.56
CA TRP A 126 -5.96 10.41 6.40
C TRP A 126 -7.19 10.48 5.47
N LEU A 127 -7.15 9.77 4.34
CA LEU A 127 -8.23 9.76 3.37
C LEU A 127 -9.46 8.96 3.84
N SER A 128 -9.26 7.96 4.71
CA SER A 128 -10.35 7.14 5.24
C SER A 128 -11.09 7.78 6.42
N ARG A 129 -10.63 8.94 6.94
CA ARG A 129 -11.36 9.67 8.00
C ARG A 129 -12.72 10.15 7.47
N SER A 130 -13.82 9.78 8.15
CA SER A 130 -15.14 10.32 7.84
C SER A 130 -15.21 11.81 8.18
N ASN A 131 -15.95 12.56 7.37
CA ASN A 131 -16.38 13.92 7.74
C ASN A 131 -17.60 13.83 8.69
N ASP A 132 -17.40 13.30 9.90
CA ASP A 132 -18.46 13.19 10.91
C ASP A 132 -19.05 14.56 11.32
N SER A 133 -18.34 15.64 11.00
CA SER A 133 -18.81 17.01 11.23
C SER A 133 -20.05 17.41 10.44
N GLN A 134 -20.36 16.76 9.32
CA GLN A 134 -21.56 17.09 8.53
C GLN A 134 -22.82 16.39 9.03
N VAL A 135 -22.69 15.22 9.65
CA VAL A 135 -23.85 14.48 10.17
C VAL A 135 -24.39 15.12 11.44
N SER A 136 -23.50 15.64 12.30
CA SER A 136 -23.88 16.33 13.53
C SER A 136 -24.62 17.65 13.26
N HIS A 137 -24.28 18.38 12.18
CA HIS A 137 -24.94 19.63 11.85
C HIS A 137 -26.37 19.40 11.30
N LYS A 138 -26.53 18.36 10.49
CA LYS A 138 -27.83 18.03 9.89
C LYS A 138 -28.86 17.51 10.91
N SER A 139 -28.37 16.73 11.89
CA SER A 139 -29.24 16.23 12.97
C SER A 139 -29.65 17.32 13.99
N SER A 140 -28.90 18.40 14.11
CA SER A 140 -29.28 19.55 14.93
C SER A 140 -30.27 20.48 14.21
N GLU A 141 -30.16 20.64 12.90
CA GLU A 141 -31.16 21.42 12.12
C GLU A 141 -32.54 20.74 12.07
N GLU A 142 -32.58 19.43 11.84
CA GLU A 142 -33.84 18.67 11.82
C GLU A 142 -34.58 18.65 13.19
N ARG A 143 -33.86 18.88 14.27
CA ARG A 143 -34.48 18.90 15.63
C ARG A 143 -35.14 20.23 15.97
N PHE A 144 -34.85 21.32 15.24
CA PHE A 144 -35.45 22.65 15.46
C PHE A 144 -36.68 22.91 14.58
N ASP A 145 -36.93 22.09 13.55
CA ASP A 145 -38.06 22.27 12.62
C ASP A 145 -39.30 21.43 12.97
N VAL A 146 -39.47 21.02 14.23
CA VAL A 146 -40.76 20.42 14.69
C VAL A 146 -41.74 21.55 14.99
N PRO A 147 -42.77 21.76 14.15
CA PRO A 147 -43.81 22.74 14.45
C PRO A 147 -44.56 22.36 15.75
N ASN A 148 -44.58 23.27 16.71
CA ASN A 148 -45.45 23.15 17.88
C ASN A 148 -46.91 23.15 17.41
N ALA A 149 -47.50 21.97 17.38
CA ALA A 149 -48.95 21.79 17.17
C ALA A 149 -49.70 21.86 18.51
#